data_465bd1b7d2de0da5504b7b80718e5d48
#
_entry.id   465bd1b7d2de0da5504b7b80718e5d48
#
_cell.length_a   1.000
_cell.length_b   1.000
_cell.length_c   1.000
_cell.angle_alpha   90.00
_cell.angle_beta   90.00
_cell.angle_gamma   90.00
#
_symmetry.space_group_name_H-M   'P 1'
#
loop_
_entity.id
_entity.type
_entity.pdbx_description
1 polymer ?
#
loop_
_entity_poly.entity_id
_entity_poly.type
_entity_poly.pdbx_seq_one_letter_code
_entity_poly.pdbx_strand_id
1 'polypeptide(L)'
;MIIVSKSNDGDYITIQEAVDHAKEGDTIYIKEGIYHERVTVTTPSLTIIGSNTDFRPAKALCPDDESYINTYLESDKTIISFGLYAKMPSEDIGKLGTFRTYTMFIDAPGVSLKNITVENSAGAGPEIGQAIALYAEGDDLKFENVRLLGWQDTLFTGPLPPKEIEKNGFIGPKQFAPRTNGVQYYNNCYIEGDIDFIFGSATAYFNDCVIFQKDRAGLLERKYKNSRPEVLKSILAEDEAREHRSYATAASTPEGQEYGYIFRNCRFLSDCPKESCYLGRPWRNYAHVAVLNCFLGPQIKPEGFHNWNKTDAESTVRFFEYRNYGPGSVQLNKSDNSEETYINMKKRASFVRELSDKEAEKYTS
;
A
#
# COMPACT_ATOMS: atom_id res chain seq x y z
N MET A 1 17.13 3.75 25.24
CA MET A 1 17.18 4.08 23.79
C MET A 1 18.38 3.38 23.21
N ILE A 2 18.20 2.64 22.15
CA ILE A 2 19.24 1.87 21.43
C ILE A 2 19.55 2.63 20.14
N ILE A 3 20.83 2.76 19.78
CA ILE A 3 21.26 3.51 18.57
C ILE A 3 21.85 2.52 17.57
N VAL A 4 21.30 2.55 16.35
CA VAL A 4 21.84 1.80 15.20
C VAL A 4 22.59 2.74 14.28
N SER A 5 23.84 2.40 13.92
CA SER A 5 24.66 3.21 13.04
C SER A 5 25.63 2.37 12.21
N LYS A 6 25.62 2.58 10.90
CA LYS A 6 26.59 1.95 9.97
C LYS A 6 28.02 2.48 10.15
N SER A 7 28.17 3.66 10.76
CA SER A 7 29.48 4.28 11.00
C SER A 7 30.14 3.79 12.30
N ASN A 8 29.61 2.77 12.94
CA ASN A 8 30.11 2.14 14.17
C ASN A 8 30.20 3.12 15.36
N ASP A 9 29.33 4.12 15.37
CA ASP A 9 29.18 5.12 16.45
C ASP A 9 27.79 5.01 17.12
N GLY A 10 27.22 3.81 17.16
CA GLY A 10 26.01 3.39 17.82
C GLY A 10 26.24 2.14 18.66
N ASP A 11 25.16 1.62 19.23
CA ASP A 11 25.17 0.38 20.03
C ASP A 11 25.26 -0.85 19.10
N TYR A 12 24.64 -0.78 17.91
CA TYR A 12 24.60 -1.83 16.90
C TYR A 12 24.86 -1.28 15.50
N ILE A 13 25.37 -2.15 14.60
CA ILE A 13 25.62 -1.82 13.20
C ILE A 13 24.40 -2.19 12.34
N THR A 14 23.65 -3.24 12.73
CA THR A 14 22.47 -3.73 12.03
C THR A 14 21.18 -3.48 12.82
N ILE A 15 20.09 -3.28 12.10
CA ILE A 15 18.78 -3.05 12.71
C ILE A 15 18.25 -4.33 13.35
N GLN A 16 18.43 -5.49 12.67
CA GLN A 16 17.94 -6.77 13.23
C GLN A 16 18.60 -7.07 14.57
N GLU A 17 19.90 -6.86 14.69
CA GLU A 17 20.63 -7.10 15.94
C GLU A 17 20.12 -6.21 17.09
N ALA A 18 19.82 -4.92 16.78
CA ALA A 18 19.22 -4.02 17.76
C ALA A 18 17.81 -4.47 18.18
N VAL A 19 16.99 -4.94 17.24
CA VAL A 19 15.64 -5.47 17.49
C VAL A 19 15.70 -6.74 18.36
N ASP A 20 16.66 -7.64 18.08
CA ASP A 20 16.82 -8.91 18.82
C ASP A 20 17.20 -8.70 20.30
N HIS A 21 17.87 -7.57 20.61
CA HIS A 21 18.28 -7.24 21.98
C HIS A 21 17.34 -6.25 22.69
N ALA A 22 16.40 -5.67 21.95
CA ALA A 22 15.43 -4.71 22.51
C ALA A 22 14.39 -5.41 23.40
N LYS A 23 13.95 -4.70 24.44
CA LYS A 23 12.89 -5.12 25.33
C LYS A 23 11.60 -4.38 24.99
N GLU A 24 10.48 -4.93 25.46
CA GLU A 24 9.18 -4.28 25.35
C GLU A 24 9.24 -2.82 25.82
N GLY A 25 8.72 -1.91 24.99
CA GLY A 25 8.70 -0.47 25.24
C GLY A 25 10.00 0.28 24.91
N ASP A 26 11.05 -0.42 24.47
CA ASP A 26 12.29 0.25 24.09
C ASP A 26 12.11 1.11 22.81
N THR A 27 12.98 2.11 22.73
CA THR A 27 13.13 2.95 21.54
C THR A 27 14.45 2.63 20.84
N ILE A 28 14.37 2.32 19.53
CA ILE A 28 15.51 2.12 18.63
C ILE A 28 15.59 3.34 17.71
N TYR A 29 16.69 4.06 17.74
CA TYR A 29 16.97 5.16 16.82
C TYR A 29 17.98 4.71 15.75
N ILE A 30 17.59 4.84 14.49
CA ILE A 30 18.39 4.44 13.35
C ILE A 30 18.94 5.69 12.67
N LYS A 31 20.27 5.85 12.71
CA LYS A 31 20.96 6.93 12.03
C LYS A 31 20.82 6.82 10.50
N GLU A 32 21.16 7.91 9.82
CA GLU A 32 21.06 7.94 8.36
C GLU A 32 21.94 6.86 7.72
N GLY A 33 21.42 6.28 6.63
CA GLY A 33 22.10 5.26 5.86
C GLY A 33 21.11 4.33 5.14
N ILE A 34 21.62 3.58 4.18
CA ILE A 34 20.86 2.52 3.51
C ILE A 34 21.23 1.20 4.17
N TYR A 35 20.26 0.55 4.82
CA TYR A 35 20.40 -0.72 5.52
C TYR A 35 19.85 -1.84 4.62
N HIS A 36 20.75 -2.65 4.06
CA HIS A 36 20.38 -3.79 3.22
C HIS A 36 20.09 -5.01 4.09
N GLU A 37 18.93 -5.00 4.74
CA GLU A 37 18.53 -6.00 5.73
C GLU A 37 17.06 -6.41 5.54
N ARG A 38 16.76 -7.65 5.96
CA ARG A 38 15.40 -8.05 6.29
C ARG A 38 15.24 -7.91 7.80
N VAL A 39 14.20 -7.20 8.21
CA VAL A 39 13.97 -6.93 9.62
C VAL A 39 12.68 -7.61 10.07
N THR A 40 12.76 -8.40 11.17
CA THR A 40 11.61 -9.03 11.80
C THR A 40 11.47 -8.52 13.23
N VAL A 41 10.31 -7.91 13.54
CA VAL A 41 10.01 -7.32 14.85
C VAL A 41 8.95 -8.17 15.53
N THR A 42 9.36 -8.85 16.61
CA THR A 42 8.47 -9.71 17.44
C THR A 42 8.31 -9.19 18.86
N THR A 43 9.06 -8.18 19.26
CA THR A 43 8.98 -7.56 20.58
C THR A 43 7.88 -6.50 20.61
N PRO A 44 6.90 -6.60 21.52
CA PRO A 44 5.81 -5.65 21.61
C PRO A 44 6.25 -4.22 21.97
N SER A 45 5.43 -3.25 21.57
CA SER A 45 5.53 -1.85 22.00
C SER A 45 6.86 -1.16 21.66
N LEU A 46 7.64 -1.70 20.71
CA LEU A 46 8.86 -1.03 20.25
C LEU A 46 8.53 0.25 19.49
N THR A 47 9.34 1.28 19.73
CA THR A 47 9.35 2.50 18.91
C THR A 47 10.63 2.52 18.07
N ILE A 48 10.50 2.44 16.75
CA ILE A 48 11.62 2.46 15.80
C ILE A 48 11.59 3.78 15.04
N ILE A 49 12.65 4.56 15.13
CA ILE A 49 12.72 5.92 14.59
C ILE A 49 13.91 6.03 13.66
N GLY A 50 13.67 6.43 12.41
CA GLY A 50 14.72 6.81 11.47
C GLY A 50 15.06 8.29 11.53
N SER A 51 15.92 8.73 10.62
CA SER A 51 16.44 10.11 10.53
C SER A 51 15.74 10.96 9.46
N ASN A 52 14.68 10.48 8.82
CA ASN A 52 13.93 11.24 7.82
C ASN A 52 13.18 12.38 8.53
N THR A 53 13.57 13.63 8.31
CA THR A 53 13.02 14.79 9.06
C THR A 53 12.08 15.66 8.24
N ASP A 54 12.22 15.65 6.93
CA ASP A 54 11.58 16.62 6.03
C ASP A 54 10.39 16.02 5.28
N PHE A 55 9.53 15.28 5.99
CA PHE A 55 8.30 14.79 5.40
C PHE A 55 7.32 15.96 5.26
N ARG A 56 7.16 16.47 4.04
CA ARG A 56 6.16 17.50 3.79
C ARG A 56 4.77 16.89 3.80
N PRO A 57 3.83 17.45 4.58
CA PRO A 57 2.45 16.96 4.59
C PRO A 57 1.86 16.96 3.18
N ALA A 58 1.10 15.95 2.86
CA ALA A 58 0.40 15.83 1.57
C ALA A 58 -0.40 17.07 1.16
N LYS A 59 -0.82 17.90 2.13
CA LYS A 59 -1.55 19.16 1.91
C LYS A 59 -0.74 20.27 1.23
N ALA A 60 0.60 20.21 1.27
CA ALA A 60 1.47 21.26 0.73
C ALA A 60 1.78 21.13 -0.77
N LEU A 61 1.28 20.10 -1.43
CA LEU A 61 1.71 19.72 -2.77
C LEU A 61 0.65 20.04 -3.82
N CYS A 62 1.06 20.83 -4.82
CA CYS A 62 0.22 21.07 -5.99
C CYS A 62 0.20 19.81 -6.87
N PRO A 63 -0.98 19.31 -7.31
CA PRO A 63 -1.09 18.10 -8.12
C PRO A 63 -0.35 18.15 -9.47
N ASP A 64 -0.11 19.37 -9.98
CA ASP A 64 0.50 19.61 -11.29
C ASP A 64 2.02 19.87 -11.22
N ASP A 65 2.63 19.70 -10.03
CA ASP A 65 4.06 19.96 -9.83
C ASP A 65 4.87 18.67 -9.96
N GLU A 66 5.49 18.46 -11.13
CA GLU A 66 6.38 17.32 -11.38
C GLU A 66 7.63 17.32 -10.48
N SER A 67 8.00 18.46 -9.86
CA SER A 67 9.11 18.56 -8.90
C SER A 67 8.84 17.78 -7.62
N TYR A 68 7.61 17.40 -7.41
CA TYR A 68 7.09 16.64 -6.28
C TYR A 68 7.78 15.29 -6.07
N ILE A 69 7.94 14.49 -7.11
CA ILE A 69 8.56 13.15 -7.02
C ILE A 69 10.02 13.27 -6.59
N ASN A 70 10.74 14.22 -7.14
CA ASN A 70 12.17 14.43 -6.84
C ASN A 70 12.41 14.94 -5.41
N THR A 71 11.52 15.79 -4.87
CA THR A 71 11.68 16.35 -3.52
C THR A 71 11.54 15.29 -2.42
N TYR A 72 10.77 14.24 -2.66
CA TYR A 72 10.64 13.14 -1.69
C TYR A 72 11.86 12.22 -1.66
N LEU A 73 12.49 11.98 -2.80
CA LEU A 73 13.66 11.12 -2.90
C LEU A 73 14.91 11.72 -2.23
N GLU A 74 15.01 13.05 -2.19
CA GLU A 74 16.14 13.75 -1.56
C GLU A 74 16.07 13.80 -0.02
N SER A 75 14.89 13.58 0.57
CA SER A 75 14.69 13.61 2.03
C SER A 75 14.89 12.28 2.73
N ASP A 76 15.09 11.18 1.97
CA ASP A 76 15.24 9.85 2.53
C ASP A 76 16.65 9.63 3.08
N LYS A 77 16.76 9.76 4.39
CA LYS A 77 18.04 9.59 5.10
C LYS A 77 18.22 8.20 5.67
N THR A 78 17.15 7.59 6.20
CA THR A 78 17.16 6.22 6.72
C THR A 78 16.32 5.33 5.84
N ILE A 79 16.94 4.38 5.16
CA ILE A 79 16.28 3.46 4.24
C ILE A 79 16.61 2.02 4.65
N ILE A 80 15.57 1.20 4.86
CA ILE A 80 15.68 -0.26 4.96
C ILE A 80 15.29 -0.83 3.61
N SER A 81 16.19 -1.49 2.91
CA SER A 81 15.98 -1.98 1.55
C SER A 81 16.38 -3.43 1.41
N PHE A 82 15.50 -4.25 0.83
CA PHE A 82 15.81 -5.63 0.45
C PHE A 82 15.01 -6.02 -0.79
N GLY A 83 15.45 -7.04 -1.55
CA GLY A 83 14.91 -7.30 -2.88
C GLY A 83 14.44 -8.74 -3.09
N LEU A 84 13.60 -9.30 -2.21
CA LEU A 84 12.95 -10.60 -2.43
C LEU A 84 11.63 -10.44 -3.19
N TYR A 85 11.30 -11.42 -4.03
CA TYR A 85 10.09 -11.41 -4.85
C TYR A 85 9.45 -12.81 -4.98
N ALA A 86 8.15 -12.85 -5.25
CA ALA A 86 7.37 -14.08 -5.16
C ALA A 86 7.80 -15.19 -6.13
N LYS A 87 8.27 -14.83 -7.33
CA LYS A 87 8.71 -15.77 -8.36
C LYS A 87 10.18 -16.20 -8.22
N MET A 88 10.92 -15.65 -7.22
CA MET A 88 12.28 -16.09 -6.93
C MET A 88 12.33 -17.61 -6.69
N PRO A 89 13.27 -18.33 -7.29
CA PRO A 89 13.41 -19.78 -7.07
C PRO A 89 13.55 -20.13 -5.58
N SER A 90 12.87 -21.19 -5.15
CA SER A 90 12.95 -21.73 -3.79
C SER A 90 12.90 -23.26 -3.85
N GLU A 91 13.71 -23.94 -3.05
CA GLU A 91 13.86 -25.39 -3.06
C GLU A 91 12.63 -26.14 -2.57
N ASP A 92 11.83 -25.55 -1.68
CA ASP A 92 10.70 -26.21 -1.02
C ASP A 92 9.46 -26.34 -1.92
N ILE A 93 9.09 -25.27 -2.65
CA ILE A 93 7.88 -25.24 -3.50
C ILE A 93 8.14 -24.68 -4.91
N GLY A 94 9.40 -24.59 -5.33
CA GLY A 94 9.81 -24.08 -6.65
C GLY A 94 9.86 -22.55 -6.75
N LYS A 95 9.12 -21.82 -5.93
CA LYS A 95 9.12 -20.35 -5.86
C LYS A 95 9.01 -19.86 -4.41
N LEU A 96 9.48 -18.65 -4.14
CA LEU A 96 9.48 -18.09 -2.78
C LEU A 96 8.05 -17.88 -2.24
N GLY A 97 7.15 -17.38 -3.07
CA GLY A 97 5.78 -17.03 -2.68
C GLY A 97 5.69 -15.66 -2.01
N THR A 98 4.50 -15.03 -2.08
CA THR A 98 4.26 -13.63 -1.68
C THR A 98 4.70 -13.32 -0.25
N PHE A 99 4.24 -14.12 0.72
CA PHE A 99 4.38 -13.77 2.14
C PHE A 99 5.77 -14.05 2.75
N ARG A 100 6.74 -14.43 1.93
CA ARG A 100 8.15 -14.56 2.32
C ARG A 100 9.04 -13.46 1.74
N THR A 101 8.46 -12.50 0.99
CA THR A 101 9.22 -11.49 0.24
C THR A 101 9.49 -10.20 1.02
N TYR A 102 8.93 -10.03 2.18
CA TYR A 102 8.99 -8.80 2.95
C TYR A 102 10.41 -8.30 3.23
N THR A 103 10.57 -6.99 3.18
CA THR A 103 11.76 -6.30 3.71
C THR A 103 11.65 -6.14 5.21
N MET A 104 10.50 -5.68 5.71
CA MET A 104 10.22 -5.60 7.14
C MET A 104 8.94 -6.36 7.49
N PHE A 105 9.03 -7.17 8.56
CA PHE A 105 7.89 -7.90 9.11
C PHE A 105 7.69 -7.48 10.57
N ILE A 106 6.51 -6.98 10.90
CA ILE A 106 6.09 -6.65 12.26
C ILE A 106 5.06 -7.68 12.69
N ASP A 107 5.41 -8.48 13.70
CA ASP A 107 4.56 -9.53 14.32
C ASP A 107 4.46 -9.30 15.84
N ALA A 108 4.05 -8.10 16.22
CA ALA A 108 3.89 -7.71 17.62
C ALA A 108 2.92 -6.53 17.74
N PRO A 109 2.12 -6.47 18.82
CA PRO A 109 1.24 -5.34 19.08
C PRO A 109 2.01 -4.11 19.57
N GLY A 110 1.39 -2.92 19.39
CA GLY A 110 1.86 -1.66 19.94
C GLY A 110 3.13 -1.09 19.29
N VAL A 111 3.63 -1.69 18.21
CA VAL A 111 4.85 -1.19 17.53
C VAL A 111 4.59 0.12 16.83
N SER A 112 5.52 1.06 16.99
CA SER A 112 5.51 2.36 16.33
C SER A 112 6.73 2.50 15.42
N LEU A 113 6.51 2.85 14.14
CA LEU A 113 7.55 3.12 13.15
C LEU A 113 7.46 4.58 12.70
N LYS A 114 8.58 5.33 12.77
CA LYS A 114 8.58 6.76 12.48
C LYS A 114 9.77 7.19 11.61
N ASN A 115 9.52 8.16 10.72
CA ASN A 115 10.58 8.87 9.98
C ASN A 115 11.57 7.93 9.26
N ILE A 116 11.05 6.92 8.57
CA ILE A 116 11.86 5.89 7.93
C ILE A 116 11.28 5.48 6.58
N THR A 117 12.15 5.05 5.69
CA THR A 117 11.76 4.45 4.41
C THR A 117 11.97 2.94 4.46
N VAL A 118 10.96 2.17 4.07
CA VAL A 118 11.05 0.72 3.89
C VAL A 118 10.78 0.41 2.41
N GLU A 119 11.75 -0.20 1.76
CA GLU A 119 11.72 -0.47 0.33
C GLU A 119 11.82 -1.96 0.04
N ASN A 120 10.98 -2.48 -0.86
CA ASN A 120 11.31 -3.71 -1.57
C ASN A 120 11.90 -3.35 -2.94
N SER A 121 13.19 -3.59 -3.10
CA SER A 121 13.98 -3.19 -4.28
C SER A 121 14.02 -4.24 -5.40
N ALA A 122 13.16 -5.26 -5.36
CA ALA A 122 13.11 -6.31 -6.40
C ALA A 122 12.73 -5.79 -7.79
N GLY A 123 12.06 -4.62 -7.85
CA GLY A 123 11.61 -4.04 -9.11
C GLY A 123 10.23 -4.54 -9.54
N ALA A 124 9.91 -4.40 -10.82
CA ALA A 124 8.62 -4.71 -11.40
C ALA A 124 8.74 -5.56 -12.65
N GLY A 125 7.70 -6.34 -12.91
CA GLY A 125 7.56 -7.11 -14.13
C GLY A 125 6.93 -8.47 -13.91
N PRO A 126 6.52 -9.14 -15.01
CA PRO A 126 5.89 -10.46 -14.93
C PRO A 126 6.82 -11.52 -14.35
N GLU A 127 8.14 -11.33 -14.42
CA GLU A 127 9.16 -12.21 -13.85
C GLU A 127 9.35 -12.04 -12.34
N ILE A 128 8.88 -10.91 -11.76
CA ILE A 128 8.99 -10.57 -10.34
C ILE A 128 7.73 -11.01 -9.60
N GLY A 129 6.57 -10.49 -10.00
CA GLY A 129 5.31 -10.65 -9.28
C GLY A 129 5.27 -9.83 -7.99
N GLN A 130 4.69 -10.41 -6.94
CA GLN A 130 4.51 -9.78 -5.64
C GLN A 130 5.84 -9.60 -4.90
N ALA A 131 6.00 -8.45 -4.21
CA ALA A 131 7.22 -8.10 -3.49
C ALA A 131 6.92 -7.12 -2.35
N ILE A 132 6.72 -7.64 -1.14
CA ILE A 132 6.27 -6.88 0.04
C ILE A 132 7.42 -6.03 0.59
N ALA A 133 7.22 -4.72 0.74
CA ALA A 133 8.10 -3.88 1.53
C ALA A 133 7.81 -4.03 3.04
N LEU A 134 6.55 -3.81 3.43
CA LEU A 134 6.12 -3.95 4.83
C LEU A 134 5.02 -5.00 4.96
N TYR A 135 5.28 -6.01 5.78
CA TYR A 135 4.30 -6.97 6.29
C TYR A 135 3.95 -6.57 7.72
N ALA A 136 2.80 -5.92 7.91
CA ALA A 136 2.34 -5.44 9.21
C ALA A 136 1.25 -6.36 9.74
N GLU A 137 1.54 -7.12 10.84
CA GLU A 137 0.59 -7.97 11.54
C GLU A 137 0.70 -7.76 13.04
N GLY A 138 -0.31 -7.15 13.63
CA GLY A 138 -0.39 -6.80 15.03
C GLY A 138 -1.53 -5.82 15.27
N ASP A 139 -1.87 -5.64 16.54
CA ASP A 139 -2.85 -4.66 17.00
C ASP A 139 -2.17 -3.38 17.46
N ASP A 140 -2.85 -2.24 17.34
CA ASP A 140 -2.35 -0.91 17.74
C ASP A 140 -1.00 -0.54 17.09
N LEU A 141 -0.83 -0.85 15.80
CA LEU A 141 0.37 -0.46 15.04
C LEU A 141 0.27 0.99 14.58
N LYS A 142 1.37 1.74 14.72
CA LYS A 142 1.43 3.18 14.38
C LYS A 142 2.58 3.48 13.44
N PHE A 143 2.23 4.05 12.29
CA PHE A 143 3.18 4.47 11.26
C PHE A 143 3.05 5.97 11.05
N GLU A 144 4.10 6.72 11.32
CA GLU A 144 4.13 8.19 11.23
C GLU A 144 5.31 8.65 10.38
N ASN A 145 5.04 9.41 9.32
CA ASN A 145 6.07 9.83 8.37
C ASN A 145 6.89 8.64 7.80
N VAL A 146 6.21 7.55 7.46
CA VAL A 146 6.84 6.35 6.89
C VAL A 146 6.65 6.35 5.37
N ARG A 147 7.70 5.99 4.65
CA ARG A 147 7.62 5.76 3.21
C ARG A 147 7.71 4.27 2.94
N LEU A 148 6.75 3.75 2.18
CA LEU A 148 6.71 2.36 1.72
C LEU A 148 6.89 2.34 0.21
N LEU A 149 8.05 1.87 -0.24
CA LEU A 149 8.42 1.85 -1.64
C LEU A 149 8.40 0.43 -2.19
N GLY A 150 7.70 0.24 -3.28
CA GLY A 150 7.61 -1.05 -3.95
C GLY A 150 6.88 -0.95 -5.27
N TRP A 151 6.37 -2.10 -5.71
CA TRP A 151 5.56 -2.25 -6.90
C TRP A 151 4.31 -3.07 -6.57
N GLN A 152 4.21 -4.32 -7.03
CA GLN A 152 3.08 -5.18 -6.71
C GLN A 152 3.15 -5.65 -5.25
N ASP A 153 2.03 -5.50 -4.50
CA ASP A 153 1.89 -5.97 -3.11
C ASP A 153 2.84 -5.27 -2.10
N THR A 154 3.04 -3.95 -2.18
CA THR A 154 4.01 -3.20 -1.34
C THR A 154 3.71 -3.30 0.16
N LEU A 155 2.46 -3.11 0.58
CA LEU A 155 2.02 -3.13 1.98
C LEU A 155 1.00 -4.24 2.21
N PHE A 156 1.37 -5.24 3.00
CA PHE A 156 0.42 -6.21 3.54
C PHE A 156 0.00 -5.86 4.96
N THR A 157 -1.32 -5.76 5.19
CA THR A 157 -1.94 -5.48 6.49
C THR A 157 -2.63 -6.75 7.00
N GLY A 158 -1.90 -7.55 7.81
CA GLY A 158 -2.44 -8.81 8.34
C GLY A 158 -3.73 -8.66 9.16
N PRO A 159 -4.41 -9.74 9.40
CA PRO A 159 -4.01 -11.12 9.11
C PRO A 159 -4.29 -11.58 7.68
N LEU A 160 -3.75 -12.74 7.34
CA LEU A 160 -4.14 -13.47 6.13
C LEU A 160 -5.64 -13.79 6.15
N PRO A 161 -6.32 -13.87 5.00
CA PRO A 161 -7.68 -14.38 4.93
C PRO A 161 -7.82 -15.80 5.53
N PRO A 162 -9.03 -16.23 5.92
CA PRO A 162 -9.23 -17.54 6.56
C PRO A 162 -8.76 -18.73 5.74
N LYS A 163 -8.88 -18.65 4.41
CA LYS A 163 -8.51 -19.74 3.49
C LYS A 163 -7.72 -19.22 2.30
N GLU A 164 -6.71 -19.97 1.90
CA GLU A 164 -6.03 -19.76 0.62
C GLU A 164 -6.95 -20.12 -0.56
N ILE A 165 -6.77 -19.47 -1.71
CA ILE A 165 -7.45 -19.80 -2.97
C ILE A 165 -6.59 -20.80 -3.73
N GLU A 166 -5.29 -20.53 -3.82
CA GLU A 166 -4.33 -21.39 -4.49
C GLU A 166 -3.56 -22.22 -3.47
N LYS A 167 -3.22 -23.44 -3.80
CA LYS A 167 -2.38 -24.29 -2.96
C LYS A 167 -1.04 -23.61 -2.68
N ASN A 168 -0.64 -23.54 -1.42
CA ASN A 168 0.56 -22.84 -0.93
C ASN A 168 0.53 -21.32 -1.17
N GLY A 169 -0.64 -20.73 -1.43
CA GLY A 169 -0.79 -19.30 -1.65
C GLY A 169 -0.43 -18.45 -0.43
N PHE A 170 -0.48 -19.04 0.76
CA PHE A 170 -0.17 -18.36 2.04
C PHE A 170 1.14 -18.79 2.67
N ILE A 171 1.99 -19.50 1.93
CA ILE A 171 3.28 -19.94 2.50
C ILE A 171 4.09 -18.74 3.00
N GLY A 172 4.42 -18.76 4.28
CA GLY A 172 5.10 -17.64 4.97
C GLY A 172 4.99 -17.72 6.48
N PRO A 173 5.47 -16.70 7.21
CA PRO A 173 5.60 -16.75 8.67
C PRO A 173 4.26 -16.93 9.38
N LYS A 174 3.15 -16.48 8.80
CA LYS A 174 1.82 -16.51 9.43
C LYS A 174 0.85 -17.51 8.77
N GLN A 175 1.35 -18.45 7.96
CA GLN A 175 0.51 -19.42 7.24
C GLN A 175 -0.49 -20.14 8.14
N PHE A 176 -0.03 -20.58 9.32
CA PHE A 176 -0.83 -21.35 10.28
C PHE A 176 -1.25 -20.55 11.52
N ALA A 177 -0.94 -19.26 11.56
CA ALA A 177 -1.30 -18.42 12.70
C ALA A 177 -2.82 -18.18 12.79
N PRO A 178 -3.36 -17.93 13.98
CA PRO A 178 -4.73 -17.47 14.15
C PRO A 178 -4.99 -16.21 13.33
N ARG A 179 -6.19 -16.08 12.77
CA ARG A 179 -6.61 -14.90 12.01
C ARG A 179 -7.19 -13.83 12.93
N THR A 180 -6.33 -13.29 13.80
CA THR A 180 -6.71 -12.24 14.74
C THR A 180 -6.53 -10.88 14.08
N ASN A 181 -7.62 -10.16 13.93
CA ASN A 181 -7.59 -8.84 13.31
C ASN A 181 -7.07 -7.80 14.30
N GLY A 182 -6.30 -6.84 13.78
CA GLY A 182 -5.76 -5.72 14.52
C GLY A 182 -6.12 -4.38 13.89
N VAL A 183 -5.84 -3.31 14.63
CA VAL A 183 -6.01 -1.92 14.18
C VAL A 183 -4.64 -1.33 13.87
N GLN A 184 -4.55 -0.64 12.73
CA GLN A 184 -3.32 -0.04 12.23
C GLN A 184 -3.57 1.42 11.81
N TYR A 185 -2.64 2.31 12.14
CA TYR A 185 -2.73 3.74 11.87
C TYR A 185 -1.54 4.20 11.02
N TYR A 186 -1.82 4.75 9.85
CA TYR A 186 -0.85 5.33 8.93
C TYR A 186 -1.11 6.83 8.85
N ASN A 187 -0.23 7.63 9.44
CA ASN A 187 -0.38 9.08 9.49
C ASN A 187 0.74 9.77 8.71
N ASN A 188 0.37 10.61 7.77
CA ASN A 188 1.31 11.35 6.93
C ASN A 188 2.35 10.42 6.24
N CYS A 189 1.90 9.27 5.77
CA CYS A 189 2.73 8.28 5.09
C CYS A 189 2.71 8.46 3.57
N TYR A 190 3.77 8.02 2.90
CA TYR A 190 3.84 7.86 1.46
C TYR A 190 3.88 6.38 1.12
N ILE A 191 2.94 5.91 0.32
CA ILE A 191 2.85 4.49 -0.07
C ILE A 191 2.73 4.42 -1.58
N GLU A 192 3.66 3.73 -2.24
CA GLU A 192 3.66 3.58 -3.68
C GLU A 192 3.64 2.13 -4.13
N GLY A 193 3.07 1.93 -5.30
CA GLY A 193 3.04 0.65 -5.98
C GLY A 193 2.14 0.66 -7.21
N ASP A 194 1.92 -0.51 -7.78
CA ASP A 194 1.09 -0.62 -8.98
C ASP A 194 -0.12 -1.55 -8.78
N ILE A 195 0.05 -2.85 -8.64
CA ILE A 195 -1.04 -3.81 -8.50
C ILE A 195 -1.19 -4.21 -7.03
N ASP A 196 -2.41 -4.00 -6.48
CA ASP A 196 -2.81 -4.45 -5.14
C ASP A 196 -1.83 -4.02 -4.03
N PHE A 197 -1.24 -2.84 -4.18
CA PHE A 197 -0.08 -2.47 -3.36
C PHE A 197 -0.40 -2.12 -1.90
N ILE A 198 -1.70 -2.04 -1.54
CA ILE A 198 -2.18 -2.05 -0.15
C ILE A 198 -3.20 -3.18 -0.04
N PHE A 199 -2.84 -4.27 0.60
CA PHE A 199 -3.70 -5.45 0.66
C PHE A 199 -3.70 -6.12 2.04
N GLY A 200 -4.77 -6.87 2.36
CA GLY A 200 -4.92 -7.57 3.63
C GLY A 200 -6.25 -7.33 4.34
N SER A 201 -6.33 -7.70 5.61
CA SER A 201 -7.59 -7.82 6.36
C SER A 201 -7.73 -6.85 7.54
N ALA A 202 -6.68 -6.11 7.93
CA ALA A 202 -6.71 -5.23 9.09
C ALA A 202 -7.80 -4.15 9.00
N THR A 203 -8.21 -3.64 10.16
CA THR A 203 -8.79 -2.31 10.24
C THR A 203 -7.65 -1.30 10.14
N ALA A 204 -7.53 -0.59 9.04
CA ALA A 204 -6.42 0.31 8.80
C ALA A 204 -6.89 1.74 8.44
N TYR A 205 -6.41 2.70 9.22
CA TYR A 205 -6.69 4.12 9.03
C TYR A 205 -5.50 4.79 8.36
N PHE A 206 -5.75 5.38 7.19
CA PHE A 206 -4.76 6.17 6.43
C PHE A 206 -5.17 7.64 6.51
N ASN A 207 -4.40 8.45 7.23
CA ASN A 207 -4.70 9.85 7.45
C ASN A 207 -3.63 10.73 6.81
N ASP A 208 -4.06 11.71 6.02
CA ASP A 208 -3.16 12.68 5.38
C ASP A 208 -2.03 12.02 4.54
N CYS A 209 -2.26 10.82 4.02
CA CYS A 209 -1.28 10.03 3.27
C CYS A 209 -1.25 10.36 1.77
N VAL A 210 -0.12 10.09 1.15
CA VAL A 210 0.01 10.04 -0.31
C VAL A 210 0.02 8.59 -0.75
N ILE A 211 -0.91 8.24 -1.64
CA ILE A 211 -1.05 6.93 -2.27
C ILE A 211 -0.67 7.10 -3.74
N PHE A 212 0.51 6.61 -4.09
CA PHE A 212 1.08 6.85 -5.42
C PHE A 212 1.01 5.60 -6.30
N GLN A 213 0.23 5.68 -7.37
CA GLN A 213 -0.01 4.60 -8.33
C GLN A 213 1.02 4.67 -9.47
N LYS A 214 1.89 3.67 -9.58
CA LYS A 214 3.02 3.63 -10.52
C LYS A 214 2.65 3.01 -11.86
N ASP A 215 3.19 3.57 -12.97
CA ASP A 215 3.00 3.05 -14.32
C ASP A 215 4.03 1.95 -14.67
N ARG A 216 3.78 0.70 -14.21
CA ARG A 216 4.62 -0.44 -14.56
C ARG A 216 4.66 -0.72 -16.06
N ALA A 217 3.52 -0.66 -16.73
CA ALA A 217 3.48 -0.93 -18.16
C ALA A 217 4.28 0.11 -18.95
N GLY A 218 4.19 1.39 -18.61
CA GLY A 218 5.04 2.43 -19.19
C GLY A 218 6.52 2.24 -18.86
N LEU A 219 6.86 1.75 -17.66
CA LEU A 219 8.23 1.36 -17.32
C LEU A 219 8.73 0.24 -18.22
N LEU A 220 7.95 -0.84 -18.40
CA LEU A 220 8.31 -1.98 -19.26
C LEU A 220 8.44 -1.56 -20.73
N GLU A 221 7.53 -0.72 -21.21
CA GLU A 221 7.61 -0.14 -22.55
C GLU A 221 8.93 0.62 -22.76
N ARG A 222 9.34 1.46 -21.80
CA ARG A 222 10.61 2.19 -21.85
C ARG A 222 11.82 1.25 -21.78
N LYS A 223 11.81 0.27 -20.86
CA LYS A 223 12.87 -0.72 -20.67
C LYS A 223 13.15 -1.53 -21.91
N TYR A 224 12.07 -1.93 -22.61
CA TYR A 224 12.15 -2.79 -23.80
C TYR A 224 11.96 -2.04 -25.13
N LYS A 225 12.07 -0.69 -25.13
CA LYS A 225 11.87 0.17 -26.31
C LYS A 225 12.67 -0.25 -27.52
N ASN A 226 13.89 -0.76 -27.33
CA ASN A 226 14.80 -1.22 -28.40
C ASN A 226 14.70 -2.72 -28.68
N SER A 227 13.80 -3.44 -28.00
CA SER A 227 13.56 -4.86 -28.25
C SER A 227 12.68 -5.04 -29.48
N ARG A 228 12.66 -6.27 -30.02
CA ARG A 228 11.75 -6.61 -31.11
C ARG A 228 10.31 -6.43 -30.65
N PRO A 229 9.40 -5.87 -31.51
CA PRO A 229 8.00 -5.63 -31.14
C PRO A 229 7.28 -6.86 -30.58
N GLU A 230 7.61 -8.06 -31.10
CA GLU A 230 7.01 -9.33 -30.64
C GLU A 230 7.42 -9.65 -29.20
N VAL A 231 8.67 -9.35 -28.79
CA VAL A 231 9.17 -9.57 -27.43
C VAL A 231 8.45 -8.64 -26.45
N LEU A 232 8.35 -7.35 -26.78
CA LEU A 232 7.61 -6.41 -25.95
C LEU A 232 6.14 -6.79 -25.84
N LYS A 233 5.51 -7.18 -26.95
CA LYS A 233 4.11 -7.63 -26.98
C LYS A 233 3.90 -8.87 -26.09
N SER A 234 4.84 -9.82 -26.12
CA SER A 234 4.79 -11.03 -25.26
C SER A 234 4.89 -10.65 -23.78
N ILE A 235 5.87 -9.83 -23.41
CA ILE A 235 6.07 -9.35 -22.03
C ILE A 235 4.81 -8.63 -21.51
N LEU A 236 4.27 -7.70 -22.28
CA LEU A 236 3.08 -6.96 -21.89
C LEU A 236 1.82 -7.84 -21.87
N ALA A 237 1.78 -8.92 -22.67
CA ALA A 237 0.64 -9.84 -22.69
C ALA A 237 0.54 -10.68 -21.41
N GLU A 238 1.68 -10.95 -20.77
CA GLU A 238 1.76 -11.68 -19.50
C GLU A 238 1.64 -10.76 -18.27
N ASP A 239 1.67 -9.44 -18.48
CA ASP A 239 1.63 -8.47 -17.39
C ASP A 239 0.19 -8.05 -17.06
N GLU A 240 -0.17 -8.18 -15.78
CA GLU A 240 -1.49 -7.80 -15.27
C GLU A 240 -1.80 -6.31 -15.44
N ALA A 241 -0.78 -5.43 -15.43
CA ALA A 241 -0.93 -4.00 -15.65
C ALA A 241 -1.23 -3.60 -17.11
N ARG A 242 -1.32 -4.56 -18.03
CA ARG A 242 -1.61 -4.29 -19.45
C ARG A 242 -2.98 -3.66 -19.65
N GLU A 243 -3.99 -4.23 -19.02
CA GLU A 243 -5.39 -3.79 -19.20
C GLU A 243 -5.72 -2.62 -18.24
N HIS A 244 -5.23 -2.70 -17.02
CA HIS A 244 -5.40 -1.69 -16.00
C HIS A 244 -4.05 -1.40 -15.35
N ARG A 245 -3.64 -0.14 -15.35
CA ARG A 245 -2.29 0.26 -14.93
C ARG A 245 -2.04 -0.01 -13.45
N SER A 246 -3.05 0.23 -12.58
CA SER A 246 -2.89 0.10 -11.15
C SER A 246 -4.20 -0.18 -10.42
N TYR A 247 -4.09 -0.90 -9.31
CA TYR A 247 -5.10 -1.05 -8.27
C TYR A 247 -4.48 -0.66 -6.93
N ALA A 248 -4.96 0.44 -6.31
CA ALA A 248 -4.37 0.91 -5.07
C ALA A 248 -4.60 -0.08 -3.93
N THR A 249 -5.81 -0.65 -3.83
CA THR A 249 -6.16 -1.54 -2.72
C THR A 249 -6.70 -2.89 -3.18
N ALA A 250 -6.39 -3.94 -2.39
CA ALA A 250 -6.98 -5.27 -2.48
C ALA A 250 -7.38 -5.75 -1.09
N ALA A 251 -8.47 -5.18 -0.56
CA ALA A 251 -8.94 -5.50 0.78
C ALA A 251 -9.53 -6.92 0.87
N SER A 252 -9.29 -7.58 2.00
CA SER A 252 -9.84 -8.88 2.35
C SER A 252 -10.54 -8.87 3.71
N THR A 253 -11.19 -7.76 4.03
CA THR A 253 -11.98 -7.60 5.27
C THR A 253 -12.87 -8.81 5.50
N PRO A 254 -12.81 -9.49 6.66
CA PRO A 254 -13.65 -10.62 6.97
C PRO A 254 -15.13 -10.24 7.08
N GLU A 255 -15.99 -11.22 6.87
CA GLU A 255 -17.42 -11.06 7.18
C GLU A 255 -17.64 -10.68 8.65
N GLY A 256 -18.52 -9.71 8.90
CA GLY A 256 -18.83 -9.24 10.25
C GLY A 256 -17.86 -8.24 10.86
N GLN A 257 -16.68 -8.02 10.26
CA GLN A 257 -15.78 -6.96 10.69
C GLN A 257 -16.33 -5.59 10.28
N GLU A 258 -16.45 -4.66 11.22
CA GLU A 258 -17.08 -3.37 10.99
C GLU A 258 -16.30 -2.50 9.99
N TYR A 259 -14.97 -2.38 10.16
CA TYR A 259 -14.11 -1.54 9.33
C TYR A 259 -13.00 -2.34 8.66
N GLY A 260 -12.67 -1.93 7.42
CA GLY A 260 -11.48 -2.34 6.69
C GLY A 260 -10.52 -1.17 6.50
N TYR A 261 -10.32 -0.73 5.26
CA TYR A 261 -9.47 0.42 4.95
C TYR A 261 -10.25 1.72 4.96
N ILE A 262 -9.73 2.71 5.66
CA ILE A 262 -10.33 4.04 5.78
C ILE A 262 -9.27 5.07 5.40
N PHE A 263 -9.45 5.73 4.26
CA PHE A 263 -8.59 6.80 3.79
C PHE A 263 -9.25 8.14 4.10
N ARG A 264 -8.56 9.01 4.85
CA ARG A 264 -9.04 10.35 5.23
C ARG A 264 -8.04 11.41 4.82
N ASN A 265 -8.49 12.44 4.10
CA ASN A 265 -7.68 13.56 3.63
C ASN A 265 -6.44 13.12 2.82
N CYS A 266 -6.46 11.93 2.23
CA CYS A 266 -5.36 11.39 1.45
C CYS A 266 -5.34 11.96 0.03
N ARG A 267 -4.23 11.73 -0.66
CA ARG A 267 -4.07 12.10 -2.07
C ARG A 267 -3.70 10.87 -2.88
N PHE A 268 -4.54 10.53 -3.85
CA PHE A 268 -4.28 9.49 -4.83
C PHE A 268 -3.65 10.12 -6.06
N LEU A 269 -2.33 9.97 -6.18
CA LEU A 269 -1.49 10.54 -7.25
C LEU A 269 -0.92 9.42 -8.12
N SER A 270 -0.36 9.78 -9.29
CA SER A 270 0.14 8.77 -10.22
C SER A 270 0.98 9.38 -11.34
N ASP A 271 1.86 8.56 -11.92
CA ASP A 271 2.47 8.77 -13.24
C ASP A 271 1.76 7.97 -14.36
N CYS A 272 0.64 7.31 -14.04
CA CYS A 272 -0.17 6.57 -15.00
C CYS A 272 -0.99 7.49 -15.90
N PRO A 273 -1.37 7.02 -17.11
CA PRO A 273 -2.31 7.74 -17.98
C PRO A 273 -3.65 8.03 -17.30
N LYS A 274 -4.31 9.08 -17.78
CA LYS A 274 -5.68 9.42 -17.34
C LYS A 274 -6.62 8.22 -17.48
N GLU A 275 -7.51 8.05 -16.46
CA GLU A 275 -8.56 7.01 -16.44
C GLU A 275 -8.02 5.58 -16.67
N SER A 276 -6.88 5.24 -16.07
CA SER A 276 -6.23 3.94 -16.23
C SER A 276 -6.10 3.12 -14.93
N CYS A 277 -6.42 3.72 -13.78
CA CYS A 277 -6.23 3.11 -12.46
C CYS A 277 -7.52 3.01 -11.67
N TYR A 278 -7.59 2.05 -10.76
CA TYR A 278 -8.68 1.90 -9.81
C TYR A 278 -8.25 2.26 -8.38
N LEU A 279 -9.20 2.70 -7.55
CA LEU A 279 -9.02 2.83 -6.09
C LEU A 279 -8.82 1.48 -5.42
N GLY A 280 -9.37 0.42 -6.02
CA GLY A 280 -9.17 -0.93 -5.54
C GLY A 280 -10.06 -1.98 -6.17
N ARG A 281 -9.88 -3.22 -5.67
CA ARG A 281 -10.66 -4.40 -6.04
C ARG A 281 -10.80 -5.35 -4.84
N PRO A 282 -11.83 -6.24 -4.77
CA PRO A 282 -12.05 -7.09 -3.61
C PRO A 282 -11.18 -8.35 -3.66
N TRP A 283 -10.18 -8.47 -2.78
CA TRP A 283 -9.47 -9.74 -2.62
C TRP A 283 -10.39 -10.81 -2.03
N ARG A 284 -11.34 -10.41 -1.15
CA ARG A 284 -12.41 -11.28 -0.62
C ARG A 284 -13.76 -10.56 -0.68
N ASN A 285 -14.83 -11.34 -0.62
CA ASN A 285 -16.19 -10.88 -0.89
C ASN A 285 -16.69 -9.76 0.03
N TYR A 286 -16.22 -9.67 1.29
CA TYR A 286 -16.63 -8.64 2.23
C TYR A 286 -15.66 -7.45 2.32
N ALA A 287 -14.84 -7.26 1.29
CA ALA A 287 -13.88 -6.18 1.22
C ALA A 287 -14.51 -4.83 1.57
N HIS A 288 -13.86 -4.08 2.46
CA HIS A 288 -14.31 -2.76 2.89
C HIS A 288 -13.21 -1.72 2.65
N VAL A 289 -13.53 -0.70 1.85
CA VAL A 289 -12.68 0.47 1.61
C VAL A 289 -13.55 1.71 1.61
N ALA A 290 -13.22 2.67 2.46
CA ALA A 290 -13.87 3.97 2.54
C ALA A 290 -12.87 5.08 2.21
N VAL A 291 -13.20 5.95 1.27
CA VAL A 291 -12.34 7.06 0.81
C VAL A 291 -13.08 8.37 1.08
N LEU A 292 -12.54 9.18 2.03
CA LEU A 292 -13.23 10.35 2.57
C LEU A 292 -12.36 11.60 2.47
N ASN A 293 -12.91 12.68 1.92
CA ASN A 293 -12.26 13.98 1.79
C ASN A 293 -10.90 13.90 1.08
N CYS A 294 -10.73 12.95 0.17
CA CYS A 294 -9.47 12.68 -0.52
C CYS A 294 -9.41 13.41 -1.87
N PHE A 295 -8.19 13.79 -2.26
CA PHE A 295 -7.91 14.20 -3.63
C PHE A 295 -7.75 12.97 -4.52
N LEU A 296 -8.52 12.88 -5.60
CA LEU A 296 -8.44 11.82 -6.59
C LEU A 296 -7.90 12.39 -7.89
N GLY A 297 -6.70 11.95 -8.29
CA GLY A 297 -6.04 12.41 -9.51
C GLY A 297 -6.70 11.91 -10.79
N PRO A 298 -6.30 12.43 -11.97
CA PRO A 298 -6.93 12.13 -13.24
C PRO A 298 -6.79 10.67 -13.68
N GLN A 299 -5.86 9.92 -13.11
CA GLN A 299 -5.64 8.51 -13.40
C GLN A 299 -6.81 7.61 -12.96
N ILE A 300 -7.64 8.06 -11.99
CA ILE A 300 -8.73 7.22 -11.49
C ILE A 300 -9.80 7.05 -12.55
N LYS A 301 -10.14 5.79 -12.84
CA LYS A 301 -11.19 5.40 -13.77
C LYS A 301 -12.57 5.87 -13.28
N PRO A 302 -13.50 6.17 -14.22
CA PRO A 302 -14.86 6.54 -13.86
C PRO A 302 -15.55 5.57 -12.91
N GLU A 303 -15.33 4.26 -13.06
CA GLU A 303 -15.89 3.21 -12.21
C GLU A 303 -15.42 3.26 -10.76
N GLY A 304 -14.28 3.89 -10.47
CA GLY A 304 -13.65 4.01 -9.16
C GLY A 304 -13.04 2.71 -8.64
N PHE A 305 -13.83 1.65 -8.58
CA PHE A 305 -13.44 0.31 -8.13
C PHE A 305 -13.74 -0.75 -9.20
N HIS A 306 -12.97 -1.82 -9.19
CA HIS A 306 -13.16 -3.00 -10.04
C HIS A 306 -13.68 -4.17 -9.22
N ASN A 307 -14.55 -5.02 -9.79
CA ASN A 307 -15.12 -6.18 -9.09
C ASN A 307 -14.20 -7.43 -9.11
N TRP A 308 -13.05 -7.36 -9.79
CA TRP A 308 -12.13 -8.50 -10.01
C TRP A 308 -12.80 -9.71 -10.69
N ASN A 309 -13.77 -9.44 -11.56
CA ASN A 309 -14.60 -10.48 -12.19
C ASN A 309 -15.37 -11.38 -11.19
N LYS A 310 -15.59 -10.89 -9.96
CA LYS A 310 -16.33 -11.57 -8.88
C LYS A 310 -17.69 -10.90 -8.71
N THR A 311 -18.64 -11.27 -9.55
CA THR A 311 -19.98 -10.68 -9.54
C THR A 311 -20.74 -10.95 -8.23
N ASP A 312 -20.44 -12.07 -7.56
CA ASP A 312 -20.99 -12.38 -6.23
C ASP A 312 -20.50 -11.41 -5.14
N ALA A 313 -19.27 -10.91 -5.27
CA ALA A 313 -18.74 -9.91 -4.34
C ALA A 313 -19.44 -8.56 -4.41
N GLU A 314 -20.04 -8.19 -5.54
CA GLU A 314 -20.72 -6.91 -5.72
C GLU A 314 -21.86 -6.68 -4.70
N SER A 315 -22.48 -7.74 -4.23
CA SER A 315 -23.56 -7.67 -3.22
C SER A 315 -23.07 -7.55 -1.78
N THR A 316 -21.78 -7.78 -1.53
CA THR A 316 -21.23 -7.89 -0.17
C THR A 316 -20.10 -6.91 0.11
N VAL A 317 -19.44 -6.38 -0.94
CA VAL A 317 -18.41 -5.34 -0.77
C VAL A 317 -18.99 -4.05 -0.19
N ARG A 318 -18.17 -3.34 0.55
CA ARG A 318 -18.49 -2.06 1.16
C ARG A 318 -17.48 -1.02 0.67
N PHE A 319 -17.63 -0.61 -0.59
CA PHE A 319 -16.82 0.43 -1.20
C PHE A 319 -17.55 1.75 -1.12
N PHE A 320 -17.00 2.68 -0.32
CA PHE A 320 -17.62 3.94 0.03
C PHE A 320 -16.77 5.13 -0.37
N GLU A 321 -17.45 6.17 -0.84
CA GLU A 321 -16.84 7.48 -1.07
C GLU A 321 -17.60 8.57 -0.32
N TYR A 322 -16.88 9.65 0.08
CA TYR A 322 -17.50 10.79 0.73
C TYR A 322 -16.68 12.06 0.50
N ARG A 323 -17.31 13.07 -0.12
CA ARG A 323 -16.73 14.39 -0.37
C ARG A 323 -15.31 14.38 -0.96
N ASN A 324 -15.02 13.41 -1.79
CA ASN A 324 -13.77 13.39 -2.54
C ASN A 324 -13.76 14.48 -3.60
N TYR A 325 -12.58 14.98 -3.95
CA TYR A 325 -12.41 16.07 -4.90
C TYR A 325 -11.27 15.77 -5.89
N GLY A 326 -11.14 16.62 -6.91
CA GLY A 326 -10.15 16.44 -7.97
C GLY A 326 -10.70 15.75 -9.21
N PRO A 327 -9.92 15.65 -10.30
CA PRO A 327 -10.41 15.22 -11.60
C PRO A 327 -10.86 13.76 -11.67
N GLY A 328 -10.41 12.91 -10.74
CA GLY A 328 -10.84 11.51 -10.64
C GLY A 328 -12.05 11.29 -9.73
N SER A 329 -12.55 12.35 -9.06
CA SER A 329 -13.71 12.25 -8.17
C SER A 329 -15.02 12.41 -8.95
N VAL A 330 -16.09 11.88 -8.35
CA VAL A 330 -17.46 12.21 -8.75
C VAL A 330 -17.87 13.41 -7.91
N GLN A 331 -17.72 14.62 -8.45
CA GLN A 331 -18.17 15.82 -7.74
C GLN A 331 -19.70 15.94 -7.79
N LEU A 332 -20.33 15.83 -6.64
CA LEU A 332 -21.68 16.31 -6.43
C LEU A 332 -21.63 17.83 -6.23
N ASN A 333 -21.44 18.60 -7.30
CA ASN A 333 -21.71 20.03 -7.24
C ASN A 333 -23.23 20.24 -7.12
N LYS A 334 -23.72 20.40 -5.89
CA LYS A 334 -25.12 20.76 -5.60
C LYS A 334 -25.53 22.11 -6.19
N SER A 335 -24.62 22.85 -6.83
CA SER A 335 -24.84 24.19 -7.36
C SER A 335 -24.83 24.30 -8.89
N ASP A 336 -24.51 23.24 -9.60
CA ASP A 336 -24.40 23.30 -11.07
C ASP A 336 -25.20 22.17 -11.72
N ASN A 337 -26.33 22.54 -12.33
CA ASN A 337 -27.21 21.64 -13.09
C ASN A 337 -26.57 21.24 -14.44
N SER A 338 -25.26 21.16 -14.56
CA SER A 338 -24.60 20.79 -15.81
C SER A 338 -24.76 19.30 -16.12
N GLU A 339 -24.99 19.00 -17.38
CA GLU A 339 -25.10 17.63 -17.89
C GLU A 339 -23.84 16.78 -17.58
N GLU A 340 -22.69 17.44 -17.45
CA GLU A 340 -21.40 16.81 -17.16
C GLU A 340 -21.32 16.20 -15.76
N THR A 341 -21.94 16.83 -14.76
CA THR A 341 -22.05 16.30 -13.39
C THR A 341 -22.91 15.04 -13.33
N TYR A 342 -24.01 15.02 -14.08
CA TYR A 342 -24.88 13.85 -14.22
C TYR A 342 -24.21 12.69 -14.94
N ILE A 343 -23.37 12.96 -15.94
CA ILE A 343 -22.63 11.94 -16.69
C ILE A 343 -21.58 11.25 -15.80
N ASN A 344 -20.88 12.01 -14.96
CA ASN A 344 -19.87 11.44 -14.04
C ASN A 344 -20.50 10.57 -12.94
N MET A 345 -21.64 10.95 -12.36
CA MET A 345 -22.36 10.13 -11.37
C MET A 345 -22.82 8.78 -11.94
N LYS A 346 -23.14 8.71 -13.24
CA LYS A 346 -23.52 7.45 -13.90
C LYS A 346 -22.36 6.49 -14.17
N LYS A 347 -21.11 6.89 -13.93
CA LYS A 347 -19.92 6.13 -14.28
C LYS A 347 -19.31 5.33 -13.13
N ARG A 348 -19.61 5.65 -11.84
CA ARG A 348 -19.19 4.76 -10.74
C ARG A 348 -19.82 3.39 -10.87
N ALA A 349 -19.06 2.35 -10.54
CA ALA A 349 -19.59 0.99 -10.51
C ALA A 349 -20.81 0.91 -9.56
N SER A 350 -21.80 0.09 -9.90
CA SER A 350 -23.08 0.00 -9.16
C SER A 350 -22.93 -0.41 -7.70
N PHE A 351 -21.84 -1.08 -7.36
CA PHE A 351 -21.51 -1.54 -6.01
C PHE A 351 -20.70 -0.49 -5.20
N VAL A 352 -20.39 0.67 -5.77
CA VAL A 352 -19.78 1.80 -5.06
C VAL A 352 -20.87 2.74 -4.57
N ARG A 353 -20.82 3.10 -3.29
CA ARG A 353 -21.85 3.93 -2.67
C ARG A 353 -21.25 5.21 -2.07
N GLU A 354 -21.92 6.32 -2.29
CA GLU A 354 -21.61 7.56 -1.59
C GLU A 354 -22.27 7.56 -0.20
N LEU A 355 -21.51 7.97 0.82
CA LEU A 355 -22.01 8.10 2.18
C LEU A 355 -22.76 9.43 2.37
N SER A 356 -23.83 9.40 3.14
CA SER A 356 -24.44 10.60 3.70
C SER A 356 -23.57 11.19 4.81
N ASP A 357 -23.79 12.47 5.16
CA ASP A 357 -23.06 13.15 6.24
C ASP A 357 -23.13 12.35 7.56
N LYS A 358 -24.30 11.85 7.91
CA LYS A 358 -24.54 11.03 9.11
C LYS A 358 -23.78 9.70 9.10
N GLU A 359 -23.67 9.05 7.93
CA GLU A 359 -22.91 7.80 7.81
C GLU A 359 -21.42 8.07 7.89
N ALA A 360 -20.95 9.18 7.29
CA ALA A 360 -19.53 9.55 7.31
C ALA A 360 -19.01 9.88 8.71
N GLU A 361 -19.86 10.35 9.64
CA GLU A 361 -19.50 10.60 11.05
C GLU A 361 -18.84 9.37 11.71
N LYS A 362 -19.27 8.15 11.37
CA LYS A 362 -18.71 6.90 11.89
C LYS A 362 -17.24 6.65 11.47
N TYR A 363 -16.81 7.32 10.43
CA TYR A 363 -15.46 7.19 9.89
C TYR A 363 -14.54 8.37 10.27
N THR A 364 -15.05 9.37 10.97
CA THR A 364 -14.30 10.59 11.33
C THR A 364 -13.86 10.64 12.79
N SER A 365 -14.40 9.77 13.62
CA SER A 365 -14.05 9.61 15.04
C SER A 365 -12.74 8.85 15.25
#